data_76e12bedb93c09bfd4db75f3a594b61f
#
_entry.id   76e12bedb93c09bfd4db75f3a594b61f
#
_cell.length_a   1.000
_cell.length_b   1.000
_cell.length_c   1.000
_cell.angle_alpha   90.00
_cell.angle_beta   90.00
_cell.angle_gamma   90.00
#
_symmetry.space_group_name_H-M   'P 1'
#
loop_
_entity.id
_entity.type
_entity.pdbx_description
1 polymer ?
#
loop_
_entity_poly.entity_id
_entity_poly.type
_entity_poly.pdbx_seq_one_letter_code
_entity_poly.pdbx_strand_id
1 'polypeptide(L)'
;MMKKTALCALLLAMAITPAAIATTTLSLEGAYVEARSAQVFIGGCVWNSEAVTIGREAIMAWRIEKGQIDGIDVTGFSVVAAIAGEANLAMEPDAPRRTVLYVDEMANKVQREALAELYTNRNARMFGNVIDVVATPISFVDTAEGYSVRAGREVELTATALHIDHKSFEQCGDAQWYEPFVPLQDSTLGVTVEHSYQGSALDAQWSDPNTQSAFLGRFSF
;
A
#
# COMPACT_ATOMS: atom_id res chain seq x y z
N MET A 1 -84.30 23.83 -12.38
CA MET A 1 -83.60 22.54 -12.56
C MET A 1 -82.11 22.83 -12.58
N MET A 2 -81.42 22.61 -11.48
CA MET A 2 -79.93 22.82 -11.35
C MET A 2 -79.23 21.46 -11.46
N LYS A 3 -78.43 21.32 -12.47
CA LYS A 3 -77.58 20.13 -12.64
C LYS A 3 -76.29 20.34 -11.81
N LYS A 4 -76.06 19.50 -10.80
CA LYS A 4 -74.82 19.44 -10.03
C LYS A 4 -73.78 18.56 -10.78
N THR A 5 -72.74 19.15 -11.28
CA THR A 5 -71.60 18.44 -11.84
C THR A 5 -70.60 18.12 -10.69
N ALA A 6 -70.43 16.84 -10.41
CA ALA A 6 -69.40 16.36 -9.45
C ALA A 6 -68.01 16.27 -10.15
N LEU A 7 -67.06 17.01 -9.64
CA LEU A 7 -65.65 16.98 -10.10
C LEU A 7 -64.89 15.93 -9.27
N CYS A 8 -64.50 14.82 -9.90
CA CYS A 8 -63.73 13.76 -9.28
C CYS A 8 -62.24 14.11 -9.39
N ALA A 9 -61.60 14.53 -8.29
CA ALA A 9 -60.18 14.79 -8.24
C ALA A 9 -59.43 13.47 -8.01
N LEU A 10 -58.66 13.05 -9.02
CA LEU A 10 -57.81 11.88 -8.97
C LEU A 10 -56.45 12.28 -8.33
N LEU A 11 -56.24 11.92 -7.06
CA LEU A 11 -54.96 12.10 -6.36
C LEU A 11 -53.97 10.99 -6.81
N LEU A 12 -53.00 11.36 -7.63
CA LEU A 12 -51.88 10.50 -8.03
C LEU A 12 -50.84 10.50 -6.89
N ALA A 13 -50.81 9.46 -6.07
CA ALA A 13 -49.80 9.27 -5.04
C ALA A 13 -48.50 8.81 -5.71
N MET A 14 -47.51 9.71 -5.85
CA MET A 14 -46.16 9.35 -6.22
C MET A 14 -45.50 8.62 -5.05
N ALA A 15 -45.29 7.31 -5.21
CA ALA A 15 -44.49 6.52 -4.27
C ALA A 15 -43.01 6.88 -4.48
N ILE A 16 -42.44 7.65 -3.55
CA ILE A 16 -41.01 7.90 -3.48
C ILE A 16 -40.36 6.63 -2.91
N THR A 17 -39.80 5.79 -3.75
CA THR A 17 -38.93 4.67 -3.31
C THR A 17 -37.65 5.26 -2.78
N PRO A 18 -37.26 5.03 -1.51
CA PRO A 18 -35.95 5.44 -1.03
C PRO A 18 -34.90 4.66 -1.83
N ALA A 19 -33.98 5.38 -2.49
CA ALA A 19 -32.77 4.78 -3.04
C ALA A 19 -31.98 4.22 -1.87
N ALA A 20 -31.78 2.90 -1.83
CA ALA A 20 -30.89 2.27 -0.88
C ALA A 20 -29.47 2.80 -1.20
N ILE A 21 -28.90 3.57 -0.28
CA ILE A 21 -27.49 3.94 -0.34
C ILE A 21 -26.74 2.63 -0.10
N ALA A 22 -26.12 2.09 -1.13
CA ALA A 22 -25.19 0.96 -0.98
C ALA A 22 -24.04 1.44 -0.09
N THR A 23 -24.00 0.99 1.15
CA THR A 23 -22.85 1.18 2.02
C THR A 23 -21.73 0.31 1.48
N THR A 24 -20.68 0.94 0.96
CA THR A 24 -19.41 0.28 0.60
C THR A 24 -18.90 -0.44 1.85
N THR A 25 -18.87 -1.77 1.80
CA THR A 25 -18.32 -2.57 2.89
C THR A 25 -16.88 -2.87 2.55
N LEU A 26 -15.97 -2.17 3.21
CA LEU A 26 -14.54 -2.41 3.13
C LEU A 26 -14.05 -2.92 4.47
N SER A 27 -13.42 -4.09 4.46
CA SER A 27 -12.73 -4.63 5.62
C SER A 27 -11.58 -5.50 5.11
N LEU A 28 -10.35 -5.05 5.32
CA LEU A 28 -9.14 -5.80 5.01
C LEU A 28 -8.19 -5.73 6.18
N GLU A 29 -7.60 -6.85 6.52
CA GLU A 29 -6.52 -6.94 7.52
C GLU A 29 -5.46 -7.93 7.06
N GLY A 30 -4.20 -7.69 7.46
CA GLY A 30 -3.13 -8.59 7.09
C GLY A 30 -1.74 -8.07 7.40
N ALA A 31 -0.74 -8.71 6.79
CA ALA A 31 0.67 -8.36 6.92
C ALA A 31 1.08 -7.31 5.87
N TYR A 32 2.02 -6.48 6.27
CA TYR A 32 2.57 -5.43 5.44
C TYR A 32 4.07 -5.33 5.59
N VAL A 33 4.75 -5.04 4.48
CA VAL A 33 6.15 -4.65 4.44
C VAL A 33 6.38 -3.61 3.37
N GLU A 34 7.21 -2.63 3.68
CA GLU A 34 7.72 -1.68 2.70
C GLU A 34 9.23 -1.51 2.87
N ALA A 35 9.90 -1.14 1.78
CA ALA A 35 11.24 -0.61 1.80
C ALA A 35 11.38 0.52 0.79
N ARG A 36 12.26 1.47 1.07
CA ARG A 36 12.56 2.61 0.19
C ARG A 36 14.06 2.71 -0.06
N SER A 37 14.47 3.37 -1.13
CA SER A 37 15.88 3.60 -1.46
C SER A 37 16.50 4.69 -0.57
N ALA A 38 16.13 4.69 0.72
CA ALA A 38 16.58 5.63 1.73
C ALA A 38 16.55 4.97 3.11
N GLN A 39 17.52 5.27 3.96
CA GLN A 39 17.49 4.81 5.34
C GLN A 39 16.39 5.53 6.12
N VAL A 40 15.58 4.80 6.85
CA VAL A 40 14.49 5.37 7.66
C VAL A 40 14.86 5.52 9.12
N PHE A 41 15.95 4.88 9.54
CA PHE A 41 16.47 4.95 10.89
C PHE A 41 18.00 5.05 10.87
N ILE A 42 18.52 5.95 11.67
CA ILE A 42 19.95 6.10 11.92
C ILE A 42 20.15 6.27 13.43
N GLY A 43 21.14 5.56 14.00
CA GLY A 43 21.54 5.79 15.37
C GLY A 43 21.98 7.24 15.58
N GLY A 44 21.55 7.88 16.66
CA GLY A 44 21.68 9.32 16.87
C GLY A 44 23.09 9.91 16.85
N CYS A 45 24.13 9.07 16.88
CA CYS A 45 25.52 9.47 16.73
C CYS A 45 26.01 9.48 15.26
N VAL A 46 25.20 9.05 14.32
CA VAL A 46 25.55 9.02 12.91
C VAL A 46 24.85 10.17 12.20
N TRP A 47 25.58 11.23 11.92
CA TRP A 47 25.11 12.38 11.16
C TRP A 47 25.13 12.04 9.65
N ASN A 48 24.17 11.29 9.20
CA ASN A 48 23.95 11.10 7.78
C ASN A 48 22.51 11.48 7.49
N SER A 49 22.31 12.56 6.80
CA SER A 49 20.99 13.12 6.56
C SER A 49 20.32 12.36 5.41
N GLU A 50 19.35 11.59 5.71
CA GLU A 50 18.42 11.00 4.76
C GLU A 50 17.73 12.04 3.86
N ALA A 51 17.54 13.24 4.36
CA ALA A 51 17.02 14.36 3.58
C ALA A 51 17.86 14.69 2.33
N VAL A 52 19.08 14.21 2.27
CA VAL A 52 20.02 14.42 1.13
C VAL A 52 20.10 13.17 0.26
N THR A 53 19.58 12.05 0.72
CA THR A 53 19.66 10.82 -0.03
C THR A 53 18.43 10.62 -0.91
N ILE A 54 18.57 9.74 -1.84
CA ILE A 54 17.76 9.59 -3.01
C ILE A 54 16.30 9.36 -2.64
N GLY A 55 15.94 8.32 -1.91
CA GLY A 55 14.58 8.04 -1.43
C GLY A 55 13.49 8.13 -2.49
N ARG A 56 13.84 7.88 -3.76
CA ARG A 56 12.96 8.04 -4.91
C ARG A 56 12.20 6.78 -5.26
N GLU A 57 12.69 5.64 -4.83
CA GLU A 57 12.13 4.34 -5.14
C GLU A 57 11.61 3.68 -3.87
N ALA A 58 10.56 2.89 -4.02
CA ALA A 58 10.00 2.06 -2.95
C ALA A 58 9.30 0.82 -3.50
N ILE A 59 9.29 -0.24 -2.68
CA ILE A 59 8.40 -1.38 -2.83
C ILE A 59 7.50 -1.40 -1.60
N MET A 60 6.19 -1.54 -1.83
CA MET A 60 5.18 -1.71 -0.79
C MET A 60 4.43 -3.01 -1.06
N ALA A 61 4.24 -3.85 -0.07
CA ALA A 61 3.57 -5.13 -0.23
C ALA A 61 2.58 -5.42 0.89
N TRP A 62 1.43 -5.95 0.51
CA TRP A 62 0.33 -6.33 1.39
C TRP A 62 -0.03 -7.80 1.15
N ARG A 63 -0.17 -8.57 2.22
CA ARG A 63 -0.81 -9.89 2.22
C ARG A 63 -2.11 -9.80 2.98
N ILE A 64 -3.22 -10.03 2.30
CA ILE A 64 -4.56 -9.93 2.87
C ILE A 64 -4.88 -11.25 3.57
N GLU A 65 -4.95 -11.26 4.89
CA GLU A 65 -5.28 -12.46 5.67
C GLU A 65 -6.78 -12.64 5.85
N LYS A 66 -7.51 -11.53 5.90
CA LYS A 66 -8.97 -11.45 5.77
C LYS A 66 -9.34 -10.21 4.99
N GLY A 67 -10.29 -10.33 4.07
CA GLY A 67 -10.70 -9.17 3.33
C GLY A 67 -11.92 -9.32 2.47
N GLN A 68 -12.77 -8.28 2.53
CA GLN A 68 -13.89 -8.09 1.62
C GLN A 68 -13.91 -6.66 1.07
N ILE A 69 -14.14 -6.55 -0.21
CA ILE A 69 -14.33 -5.29 -0.95
C ILE A 69 -15.70 -5.37 -1.59
N ASP A 70 -16.68 -4.62 -1.10
CA ASP A 70 -18.06 -4.62 -1.61
C ASP A 70 -18.69 -6.01 -1.77
N GLY A 71 -18.41 -6.90 -0.79
CA GLY A 71 -18.88 -8.28 -0.79
C GLY A 71 -18.04 -9.25 -1.62
N ILE A 72 -16.99 -8.77 -2.30
CA ILE A 72 -16.01 -9.61 -3.01
C ILE A 72 -14.97 -10.07 -2.01
N ASP A 73 -14.89 -11.38 -1.76
CA ASP A 73 -13.86 -11.96 -0.91
C ASP A 73 -12.49 -11.90 -1.62
N VAL A 74 -11.53 -11.28 -0.96
CA VAL A 74 -10.14 -11.11 -1.42
C VAL A 74 -9.13 -11.72 -0.43
N THR A 75 -9.61 -12.53 0.49
CA THR A 75 -8.78 -13.24 1.47
C THR A 75 -7.73 -14.12 0.80
N GLY A 76 -6.50 -14.07 1.29
CA GLY A 76 -5.38 -14.89 0.84
C GLY A 76 -4.60 -14.30 -0.34
N PHE A 77 -5.07 -13.21 -0.97
CA PHE A 77 -4.33 -12.57 -2.06
C PHE A 77 -3.32 -11.54 -1.54
N SER A 78 -2.36 -11.25 -2.39
CA SER A 78 -1.35 -10.23 -2.14
C SER A 78 -1.36 -9.16 -3.22
N VAL A 79 -0.93 -7.97 -2.83
CA VAL A 79 -0.73 -6.82 -3.73
C VAL A 79 0.64 -6.23 -3.48
N VAL A 80 1.36 -5.88 -4.54
CA VAL A 80 2.67 -5.25 -4.46
C VAL A 80 2.70 -4.03 -5.35
N ALA A 81 3.28 -2.94 -4.86
CA ALA A 81 3.52 -1.73 -5.63
C ALA A 81 5.02 -1.45 -5.72
N ALA A 82 5.54 -1.29 -6.93
CA ALA A 82 6.86 -0.73 -7.19
C ALA A 82 6.70 0.72 -7.63
N ILE A 83 7.38 1.64 -6.96
CA ILE A 83 7.19 3.09 -7.11
C ILE A 83 8.52 3.73 -7.46
N ALA A 84 8.52 4.62 -8.45
CA ALA A 84 9.66 5.47 -8.77
C ALA A 84 9.22 6.93 -8.91
N GLY A 85 9.86 7.83 -8.17
CA GLY A 85 9.58 9.26 -8.14
C GLY A 85 10.72 10.10 -8.73
N GLU A 86 10.41 11.34 -9.09
CA GLU A 86 11.40 12.33 -9.53
C GLU A 86 12.16 12.94 -8.34
N ALA A 87 11.58 12.84 -7.12
CA ALA A 87 12.15 13.35 -5.88
C ALA A 87 11.92 12.36 -4.73
N ASN A 88 12.44 12.66 -3.54
CA ASN A 88 12.25 11.84 -2.35
C ASN A 88 10.75 11.66 -2.04
N LEU A 89 10.31 10.40 -1.97
CA LEU A 89 8.89 10.03 -1.85
C LEU A 89 8.23 10.55 -0.58
N ALA A 90 8.97 10.69 0.51
CA ALA A 90 8.45 11.16 1.79
C ALA A 90 8.57 12.67 1.95
N MET A 91 9.69 13.25 1.52
CA MET A 91 9.98 14.68 1.71
C MET A 91 9.26 15.55 0.68
N GLU A 92 9.03 15.04 -0.52
CA GLU A 92 8.38 15.76 -1.62
C GLU A 92 7.14 14.98 -2.10
N PRO A 93 6.10 14.91 -1.28
CA PRO A 93 4.94 14.04 -1.56
C PRO A 93 4.13 14.46 -2.79
N ASP A 94 4.31 15.67 -3.28
CA ASP A 94 3.61 16.20 -4.46
C ASP A 94 4.46 16.12 -5.75
N ALA A 95 5.73 15.66 -5.65
CA ALA A 95 6.56 15.43 -6.82
C ALA A 95 6.01 14.27 -7.68
N PRO A 96 6.17 14.37 -9.02
CA PRO A 96 5.70 13.31 -9.92
C PRO A 96 6.30 11.94 -9.58
N ARG A 97 5.46 10.91 -9.64
CA ARG A 97 5.88 9.53 -9.42
C ARG A 97 5.05 8.58 -10.26
N ARG A 98 5.61 7.42 -10.55
CA ARG A 98 5.00 6.36 -11.33
C ARG A 98 5.00 5.08 -10.53
N THR A 99 3.96 4.28 -10.71
CA THR A 99 3.80 3.02 -9.99
C THR A 99 3.41 1.91 -10.96
N VAL A 100 4.01 0.75 -10.80
CA VAL A 100 3.49 -0.51 -11.32
C VAL A 100 2.85 -1.25 -10.16
N LEU A 101 1.58 -1.62 -10.32
CA LEU A 101 0.84 -2.38 -9.33
C LEU A 101 0.78 -3.85 -9.76
N TYR A 102 1.25 -4.74 -8.93
CA TYR A 102 1.18 -6.19 -9.11
C TYR A 102 0.04 -6.74 -8.28
N VAL A 103 -0.82 -7.54 -8.89
CA VAL A 103 -1.94 -8.21 -8.25
C VAL A 103 -1.80 -9.70 -8.44
N ASP A 104 -2.13 -10.49 -7.42
CA ASP A 104 -2.00 -11.93 -7.45
C ASP A 104 -2.77 -12.55 -8.64
N GLU A 105 -2.09 -13.32 -9.47
CA GLU A 105 -2.69 -13.95 -10.65
C GLU A 105 -3.73 -15.02 -10.30
N MET A 106 -3.69 -15.58 -9.07
CA MET A 106 -4.67 -16.53 -8.59
C MET A 106 -6.03 -15.90 -8.33
N ALA A 107 -6.10 -14.57 -8.15
CA ALA A 107 -7.36 -13.85 -8.08
C ALA A 107 -8.09 -13.88 -9.43
N ASN A 108 -9.39 -14.08 -9.43
CA ASN A 108 -10.18 -13.98 -10.64
C ASN A 108 -10.28 -12.51 -11.14
N LYS A 109 -10.84 -12.30 -12.32
CA LYS A 109 -10.91 -10.96 -12.94
C LYS A 109 -11.58 -9.94 -12.02
N VAL A 110 -12.72 -10.28 -11.39
CA VAL A 110 -13.49 -9.37 -10.53
C VAL A 110 -12.68 -9.01 -9.28
N GLN A 111 -12.02 -9.98 -8.67
CA GLN A 111 -11.14 -9.77 -7.51
C GLN A 111 -9.94 -8.90 -7.86
N ARG A 112 -9.28 -9.14 -9.01
CA ARG A 112 -8.15 -8.30 -9.46
C ARG A 112 -8.56 -6.86 -9.72
N GLU A 113 -9.71 -6.64 -10.37
CA GLU A 113 -10.24 -5.30 -10.62
C GLU A 113 -10.54 -4.57 -9.30
N ALA A 114 -11.21 -5.24 -8.35
CA ALA A 114 -11.51 -4.69 -7.03
C ALA A 114 -10.24 -4.34 -6.24
N LEU A 115 -9.23 -5.22 -6.24
CA LEU A 115 -7.95 -4.96 -5.60
C LEU A 115 -7.21 -3.79 -6.26
N ALA A 116 -7.10 -3.78 -7.58
CA ALA A 116 -6.41 -2.72 -8.31
C ALA A 116 -7.06 -1.35 -8.07
N GLU A 117 -8.38 -1.28 -8.14
CA GLU A 117 -9.13 -0.05 -7.89
C GLU A 117 -8.96 0.43 -6.45
N LEU A 118 -9.13 -0.46 -5.46
CA LEU A 118 -8.98 -0.11 -4.06
C LEU A 118 -7.60 0.45 -3.76
N TYR A 119 -6.53 -0.29 -4.13
CA TYR A 119 -5.17 0.10 -3.78
C TYR A 119 -4.73 1.36 -4.52
N THR A 120 -5.13 1.54 -5.79
CA THR A 120 -4.88 2.76 -6.56
C THR A 120 -5.54 3.97 -5.92
N ASN A 121 -6.81 3.87 -5.58
CA ASN A 121 -7.56 4.99 -5.00
C ASN A 121 -7.10 5.34 -3.59
N ARG A 122 -6.87 4.31 -2.75
CA ARG A 122 -6.46 4.50 -1.36
C ARG A 122 -5.06 5.11 -1.24
N ASN A 123 -4.18 4.73 -2.12
CA ASN A 123 -2.79 5.18 -2.13
C ASN A 123 -2.50 6.21 -3.23
N ALA A 124 -3.50 6.89 -3.76
CA ALA A 124 -3.37 7.77 -4.92
C ALA A 124 -2.24 8.81 -4.78
N ARG A 125 -2.08 9.40 -3.58
CA ARG A 125 -1.00 10.37 -3.32
C ARG A 125 0.38 9.70 -3.33
N MET A 126 0.48 8.48 -2.79
CA MET A 126 1.75 7.73 -2.75
C MET A 126 2.08 7.13 -4.11
N PHE A 127 1.08 6.59 -4.82
CA PHE A 127 1.30 5.93 -6.10
C PHE A 127 1.49 6.93 -7.25
N GLY A 128 0.89 8.12 -7.17
CA GLY A 128 0.88 9.07 -8.28
C GLY A 128 0.21 8.46 -9.51
N ASN A 129 0.94 8.36 -10.61
CA ASN A 129 0.45 7.75 -11.84
C ASN A 129 0.69 6.23 -11.83
N VAL A 130 -0.37 5.44 -11.66
CA VAL A 130 -0.30 3.99 -11.86
C VAL A 130 -0.26 3.72 -13.36
N ILE A 131 0.90 3.37 -13.87
CA ILE A 131 1.16 3.21 -15.31
C ILE A 131 0.85 1.80 -15.82
N ASP A 132 0.84 0.80 -14.94
CA ASP A 132 0.49 -0.57 -15.27
C ASP A 132 -0.08 -1.32 -14.06
N VAL A 133 -0.96 -2.29 -14.33
CA VAL A 133 -1.49 -3.24 -13.36
C VAL A 133 -1.26 -4.65 -13.87
N VAL A 134 -0.32 -5.35 -13.26
CA VAL A 134 0.20 -6.63 -13.74
C VAL A 134 -0.35 -7.77 -12.87
N ALA A 135 -1.04 -8.73 -13.48
CA ALA A 135 -1.38 -9.99 -12.83
C ALA A 135 -0.18 -10.94 -12.92
N THR A 136 0.37 -11.36 -11.78
CA THR A 136 1.57 -12.20 -11.72
C THR A 136 1.56 -13.09 -10.47
N PRO A 137 2.34 -14.19 -10.45
CA PRO A 137 2.56 -14.92 -9.21
C PRO A 137 3.16 -14.00 -8.15
N ILE A 138 2.52 -13.93 -6.98
CA ILE A 138 3.06 -13.23 -5.82
C ILE A 138 3.32 -14.24 -4.71
N SER A 139 4.55 -14.26 -4.22
CA SER A 139 4.93 -14.97 -3.00
C SER A 139 5.15 -13.97 -1.88
N PHE A 140 4.36 -14.05 -0.83
CA PHE A 140 4.53 -13.27 0.39
C PHE A 140 4.58 -14.25 1.56
N VAL A 141 5.76 -14.46 2.14
CA VAL A 141 5.99 -15.47 3.18
C VAL A 141 6.62 -14.87 4.43
N ASP A 142 6.22 -15.42 5.57
CA ASP A 142 6.87 -15.11 6.84
C ASP A 142 8.27 -15.74 6.88
N THR A 143 9.23 -15.01 7.37
CA THR A 143 10.56 -15.50 7.73
C THR A 143 10.69 -15.58 9.26
N ALA A 144 11.82 -16.00 9.78
CA ALA A 144 12.03 -16.07 11.23
C ALA A 144 11.90 -14.70 11.92
N GLU A 145 12.24 -13.61 11.22
CA GLU A 145 12.35 -12.26 11.79
C GLU A 145 11.67 -11.19 10.94
N GLY A 146 10.85 -11.57 9.94
CA GLY A 146 10.19 -10.60 9.08
C GLY A 146 9.47 -11.23 7.89
N TYR A 147 9.64 -10.64 6.70
CA TYR A 147 8.91 -11.03 5.49
C TYR A 147 9.82 -11.13 4.28
N SER A 148 9.48 -12.06 3.37
CA SER A 148 10.06 -12.15 2.04
C SER A 148 8.95 -12.11 0.99
N VAL A 149 9.08 -11.22 0.01
CA VAL A 149 8.10 -10.95 -1.03
C VAL A 149 8.74 -11.01 -2.39
N ARG A 150 8.06 -11.67 -3.33
CA ARG A 150 8.40 -11.65 -4.76
C ARG A 150 7.14 -11.42 -5.57
N ALA A 151 7.22 -10.55 -6.57
CA ALA A 151 6.18 -10.40 -7.58
C ALA A 151 6.77 -10.62 -8.97
N GLY A 152 6.38 -11.74 -9.58
CA GLY A 152 6.95 -12.19 -10.85
C GLY A 152 8.47 -12.37 -10.77
N ARG A 153 9.16 -11.81 -11.77
CA ARG A 153 10.64 -11.77 -11.82
C ARG A 153 11.21 -10.36 -11.58
N GLU A 154 10.33 -9.40 -11.38
CA GLU A 154 10.69 -7.99 -11.39
C GLU A 154 10.89 -7.41 -10.00
N VAL A 155 10.21 -7.97 -9.00
CA VAL A 155 10.21 -7.44 -7.63
C VAL A 155 10.72 -8.47 -6.65
N GLU A 156 11.73 -8.10 -5.86
CA GLU A 156 12.16 -8.85 -4.67
C GLU A 156 12.30 -7.89 -3.48
N LEU A 157 11.67 -8.23 -2.38
CA LEU A 157 11.79 -7.54 -1.10
C LEU A 157 11.86 -8.57 0.02
N THR A 158 12.99 -8.61 0.71
CA THR A 158 13.14 -9.36 1.96
C THR A 158 13.63 -8.40 3.03
N ALA A 159 12.88 -8.28 4.10
CA ALA A 159 13.23 -7.43 5.23
C ALA A 159 13.09 -8.20 6.55
N THR A 160 14.02 -7.94 7.46
CA THR A 160 14.02 -8.49 8.82
C THR A 160 13.87 -7.36 9.83
N ALA A 161 13.26 -7.64 10.97
CA ALA A 161 13.10 -6.67 12.05
C ALA A 161 14.48 -6.16 12.51
N LEU A 162 14.60 -4.85 12.66
CA LEU A 162 15.80 -4.23 13.21
C LEU A 162 15.79 -4.36 14.73
N HIS A 163 16.74 -5.09 15.27
CA HIS A 163 16.95 -5.19 16.71
C HIS A 163 17.89 -4.08 17.17
N ILE A 164 17.33 -3.04 17.80
CA ILE A 164 18.10 -1.93 18.32
C ILE A 164 18.56 -2.25 19.74
N ASP A 165 19.86 -2.29 19.96
CA ASP A 165 20.41 -2.30 21.31
C ASP A 165 20.44 -0.86 21.86
N HIS A 166 19.37 -0.48 22.53
CA HIS A 166 19.23 0.86 23.12
C HIS A 166 20.36 1.22 24.08
N LYS A 167 21.07 0.24 24.68
CA LYS A 167 22.21 0.50 25.57
C LYS A 167 23.39 1.08 24.83
N SER A 168 23.57 0.75 23.56
CA SER A 168 24.64 1.27 22.73
C SER A 168 24.45 2.73 22.34
N PHE A 169 23.27 3.29 22.50
CA PHE A 169 22.87 4.63 22.04
C PHE A 169 22.40 5.57 23.17
N GLU A 170 22.53 5.18 24.44
CA GLU A 170 22.06 5.98 25.60
C GLU A 170 22.53 7.44 25.59
N GLN A 171 23.67 7.72 24.97
CA GLN A 171 24.25 9.07 24.91
C GLN A 171 23.80 9.89 23.69
N CYS A 172 23.32 9.26 22.63
CA CYS A 172 23.03 9.91 21.35
C CYS A 172 21.55 9.90 20.97
N GLY A 173 20.74 9.08 21.64
CA GLY A 173 19.36 8.83 21.26
C GLY A 173 19.19 8.11 19.93
N ASP A 174 17.98 7.74 19.61
CA ASP A 174 17.59 7.13 18.36
C ASP A 174 16.92 8.18 17.48
N ALA A 175 17.23 8.19 16.19
CA ALA A 175 16.58 9.06 15.22
C ALA A 175 15.84 8.22 14.18
N GLN A 176 14.52 8.22 14.27
CA GLN A 176 13.66 7.76 13.20
C GLN A 176 13.31 8.96 12.32
N TRP A 177 13.70 8.89 11.04
CA TRP A 177 13.55 10.00 10.12
C TRP A 177 12.21 10.02 9.39
N TYR A 178 11.61 8.85 9.22
CA TYR A 178 10.40 8.67 8.45
C TYR A 178 9.41 7.76 9.16
N GLU A 179 8.14 7.97 8.86
CA GLU A 179 7.06 7.07 9.23
C GLU A 179 6.76 6.11 8.07
N PRO A 180 6.08 4.97 8.33
CA PRO A 180 5.56 4.12 7.27
C PRO A 180 4.66 4.90 6.31
N PHE A 181 4.65 4.54 5.04
CA PHE A 181 3.77 5.16 4.04
C PHE A 181 2.28 4.89 4.28
N VAL A 182 1.97 3.84 5.02
CA VAL A 182 0.60 3.52 5.45
C VAL A 182 0.54 3.39 6.97
N PRO A 183 -0.59 3.72 7.61
CA PRO A 183 -0.76 3.47 9.04
C PRO A 183 -0.65 1.98 9.34
N LEU A 184 0.19 1.60 10.28
CA LEU A 184 0.40 0.23 10.71
C LEU A 184 0.08 0.04 12.19
N GLN A 185 -0.41 -1.15 12.50
CA GLN A 185 -0.40 -1.69 13.85
C GLN A 185 0.92 -2.44 14.04
N ASP A 186 1.49 -2.34 15.24
CA ASP A 186 2.75 -3.01 15.60
C ASP A 186 3.89 -2.72 14.61
N SER A 187 4.02 -1.45 14.20
CA SER A 187 5.05 -1.02 13.26
C SER A 187 6.44 -1.29 13.82
N THR A 188 7.26 -1.99 13.05
CA THR A 188 8.64 -2.33 13.38
C THR A 188 9.56 -1.83 12.29
N LEU A 189 10.68 -1.22 12.69
CA LEU A 189 11.77 -0.88 11.78
C LEU A 189 12.44 -2.14 11.24
N GLY A 190 12.91 -2.10 10.01
CA GLY A 190 13.52 -3.24 9.34
C GLY A 190 14.79 -2.93 8.58
N VAL A 191 15.59 -3.98 8.41
CA VAL A 191 16.76 -4.01 7.53
C VAL A 191 16.41 -4.83 6.30
N THR A 192 16.68 -4.30 5.12
CA THR A 192 16.52 -5.05 3.87
C THR A 192 17.65 -6.09 3.73
N VAL A 193 17.28 -7.31 3.41
CA VAL A 193 18.19 -8.34 2.90
C VAL A 193 18.22 -8.24 1.37
N GLU A 194 17.05 -8.06 0.78
CA GLU A 194 16.82 -7.77 -0.63
C GLU A 194 15.83 -6.63 -0.76
N HIS A 195 16.09 -5.70 -1.65
CA HIS A 195 15.18 -4.65 -2.08
C HIS A 195 15.52 -4.28 -3.51
N SER A 196 14.85 -4.92 -4.46
CA SER A 196 15.19 -4.72 -5.87
C SER A 196 13.96 -4.70 -6.78
N TYR A 197 14.06 -3.88 -7.81
CA TYR A 197 13.15 -3.82 -8.94
C TYR A 197 13.94 -3.90 -10.24
N GLN A 198 13.58 -4.86 -11.10
CA GLN A 198 14.26 -5.13 -12.38
C GLN A 198 13.32 -5.00 -13.59
N GLY A 199 12.11 -4.50 -13.38
CA GLY A 199 11.15 -4.23 -14.45
C GLY A 199 11.59 -3.08 -15.36
N SER A 200 11.00 -3.00 -16.54
CA SER A 200 11.31 -1.93 -17.52
C SER A 200 10.28 -0.79 -17.53
N ALA A 201 9.13 -0.99 -16.88
CA ALA A 201 8.00 -0.06 -17.00
C ALA A 201 8.24 1.29 -16.32
N LEU A 202 9.02 1.33 -15.22
CA LEU A 202 9.28 2.55 -14.47
C LEU A 202 10.41 3.42 -15.04
N ASP A 203 11.12 2.97 -16.08
CA ASP A 203 12.39 3.56 -16.55
C ASP A 203 13.43 3.72 -15.43
N ALA A 204 13.31 2.93 -14.38
CA ALA A 204 14.18 2.88 -13.22
C ALA A 204 14.36 1.41 -12.82
N GLN A 205 15.54 1.07 -12.40
CA GLN A 205 15.87 -0.21 -11.79
C GLN A 205 16.73 0.07 -10.58
N TRP A 206 16.53 -0.68 -9.50
CA TRP A 206 17.34 -0.51 -8.30
C TRP A 206 17.61 -1.84 -7.60
N SER A 207 18.65 -1.83 -6.78
CA SER A 207 18.96 -2.86 -5.81
C SER A 207 19.62 -2.19 -4.62
N ASP A 208 18.99 -2.28 -3.46
CA ASP A 208 19.39 -1.59 -2.23
C ASP A 208 19.29 -2.54 -1.03
N PRO A 209 20.13 -3.59 -0.98
CA PRO A 209 20.16 -4.52 0.13
C PRO A 209 20.96 -3.97 1.33
N ASN A 210 20.77 -4.58 2.50
CA ASN A 210 21.48 -4.30 3.73
C ASN A 210 21.35 -2.86 4.24
N THR A 211 20.17 -2.25 4.02
CA THR A 211 19.87 -0.89 4.48
C THR A 211 18.77 -0.88 5.54
N GLN A 212 18.84 0.05 6.47
CA GLN A 212 17.82 0.28 7.51
C GLN A 212 16.67 1.10 6.89
N SER A 213 16.00 0.54 5.91
CA SER A 213 15.11 1.24 4.99
C SER A 213 13.68 0.69 4.96
N ALA A 214 13.38 -0.27 5.83
CA ALA A 214 12.10 -0.97 5.80
C ALA A 214 11.23 -0.68 7.03
N PHE A 215 9.92 -0.83 6.82
CA PHE A 215 8.93 -0.98 7.88
C PHE A 215 8.15 -2.28 7.67
N LEU A 216 7.91 -2.97 8.78
CA LEU A 216 7.09 -4.16 8.84
C LEU A 216 5.95 -3.95 9.84
N GLY A 217 4.81 -4.55 9.61
CA GLY A 217 3.69 -4.45 10.54
C GLY A 217 2.42 -5.09 10.01
N ARG A 218 1.32 -4.72 10.65
CA ARG A 218 -0.01 -5.17 10.24
C ARG A 218 -0.83 -3.97 9.78
N PHE A 219 -1.59 -4.15 8.72
CA PHE A 219 -2.53 -3.15 8.24
C PHE A 219 -3.98 -3.57 8.53
N SER A 220 -4.87 -2.58 8.66
CA SER A 220 -6.32 -2.77 8.64
C SER A 220 -7.00 -1.59 7.96
N PHE A 221 -8.02 -1.90 7.15
CA PHE A 221 -8.83 -0.90 6.43
C PHE A 221 -10.30 -1.06 6.76
#